data_9dc7c28ba9219a78556b368349df8cb5
#
_entry.id   9dc7c28ba9219a78556b368349df8cb5
#
_cell.length_a   1.000
_cell.length_b   1.000
_cell.length_c   1.000
_cell.angle_alpha   90.00
_cell.angle_beta   90.00
_cell.angle_gamma   90.00
#
_symmetry.space_group_name_H-M   'P 1'
#
loop_
_entity.id
_entity.type
_entity.pdbx_description
1 polymer ?
#
loop_
_entity_poly.entity_id
_entity_poly.type
_entity_poly.pdbx_seq_one_letter_code
_entity_poly.pdbx_strand_id
1 'polypeptide(L)'
;MARDPLLLVHLPKTAGTTLAQLLRYHYRDGGFVGAGNVLSRPDEAGPRLQAIARKPAVRAASGHVSFGLAEQVLPDATFVTILREPVARTLSQYYFLTELGRGGGLVPPGLDDDARGLGLEEAFDRGYLLDDLQTRMLCGLVSPYDDLPADAVERAKTILRERFAHVGTTERFDELLAVLNLALGWPTTAHEPARENPRRPAEVPEQLRALAAERNGLDRELHAFAGDLLAERVDAAVEDEAAVIAEATARWSEAREASEPVRSPTPDVRVERALEEAKRVRAAFVERNRRAKVKRARKR
;
A
#
# COMPACT_ATOMS: atom_id res chain seq x y z
N MET A 1 -0.95 -25.67 -9.11
CA MET A 1 -1.49 -25.19 -7.83
C MET A 1 -2.09 -23.83 -8.04
N ALA A 2 -3.33 -23.59 -7.58
CA ALA A 2 -3.92 -22.26 -7.58
C ALA A 2 -3.03 -21.37 -6.68
N ARG A 3 -2.57 -20.23 -7.19
CA ARG A 3 -1.81 -19.27 -6.40
C ARG A 3 -2.80 -18.52 -5.52
N ASP A 4 -2.49 -18.37 -4.23
CA ASP A 4 -3.30 -17.62 -3.30
C ASP A 4 -3.50 -16.18 -3.80
N PRO A 5 -4.69 -15.58 -3.61
CA PRO A 5 -4.96 -14.25 -4.14
C PRO A 5 -4.12 -13.19 -3.42
N LEU A 6 -3.65 -12.18 -4.17
CA LEU A 6 -3.11 -10.97 -3.60
C LEU A 6 -4.26 -10.10 -3.10
N LEU A 7 -4.26 -9.75 -1.82
CA LEU A 7 -5.28 -8.91 -1.21
C LEU A 7 -4.71 -7.55 -0.76
N LEU A 8 -5.13 -6.49 -1.42
CA LEU A 8 -4.89 -5.13 -0.95
C LEU A 8 -5.87 -4.80 0.19
N VAL A 9 -5.37 -4.80 1.42
CA VAL A 9 -6.04 -4.18 2.57
C VAL A 9 -5.96 -2.67 2.37
N HIS A 10 -7.03 -2.11 1.79
CA HIS A 10 -7.06 -0.73 1.29
C HIS A 10 -7.50 0.21 2.40
N LEU A 11 -6.54 0.87 3.03
CA LEU A 11 -6.81 1.94 4.00
C LEU A 11 -7.36 3.18 3.29
N PRO A 12 -8.37 3.87 3.85
CA PRO A 12 -8.92 5.07 3.24
C PRO A 12 -7.89 6.19 3.10
N LYS A 13 -7.86 6.83 1.93
CA LYS A 13 -7.07 8.04 1.65
C LYS A 13 -5.54 7.84 1.65
N THR A 14 -5.07 6.62 1.33
CA THR A 14 -3.65 6.23 1.31
C THR A 14 -3.13 5.87 -0.09
N ALA A 15 -3.67 6.45 -1.16
CA ALA A 15 -3.37 6.11 -2.56
C ALA A 15 -3.76 4.67 -2.99
N GLY A 16 -4.47 3.91 -2.14
CA GLY A 16 -4.89 2.56 -2.46
C GLY A 16 -5.79 2.44 -3.70
N THR A 17 -6.49 3.51 -4.10
CA THR A 17 -7.24 3.54 -5.37
C THR A 17 -6.32 3.40 -6.58
N THR A 18 -5.16 4.07 -6.57
CA THR A 18 -4.14 3.97 -7.63
C THR A 18 -3.61 2.53 -7.70
N LEU A 19 -3.24 1.94 -6.55
CA LEU A 19 -2.77 0.55 -6.53
C LEU A 19 -3.87 -0.44 -6.96
N ALA A 20 -5.12 -0.24 -6.53
CA ALA A 20 -6.24 -1.08 -6.97
C ALA A 20 -6.48 -1.01 -8.49
N GLN A 21 -6.24 0.15 -9.12
CA GLN A 21 -6.30 0.28 -10.59
C GLN A 21 -5.17 -0.48 -11.27
N LEU A 22 -3.96 -0.43 -10.73
CA LEU A 22 -2.83 -1.23 -11.22
C LEU A 22 -3.10 -2.73 -11.08
N LEU A 23 -3.60 -3.18 -9.92
CA LEU A 23 -4.04 -4.57 -9.74
C LEU A 23 -5.08 -4.97 -10.77
N ARG A 24 -6.10 -4.15 -11.02
CA ARG A 24 -7.12 -4.40 -12.03
C ARG A 24 -6.54 -4.48 -13.44
N TYR A 25 -5.57 -3.66 -13.76
CA TYR A 25 -4.88 -3.68 -15.04
C TYR A 25 -4.07 -4.98 -15.23
N HIS A 26 -3.30 -5.39 -14.24
CA HIS A 26 -2.48 -6.61 -14.33
C HIS A 26 -3.27 -7.92 -14.25
N TYR A 27 -4.44 -7.90 -13.58
CA TYR A 27 -5.32 -9.06 -13.42
C TYR A 27 -6.67 -8.89 -14.14
N ARG A 28 -6.69 -8.18 -15.26
CA ARG A 28 -7.90 -7.77 -16.00
C ARG A 28 -8.79 -8.91 -16.50
N ASP A 29 -8.24 -10.08 -16.81
CA ASP A 29 -8.99 -11.20 -17.40
C ASP A 29 -9.86 -11.97 -16.37
N GLY A 30 -10.64 -11.21 -15.57
CA GLY A 30 -11.52 -11.75 -14.54
C GLY A 30 -10.81 -12.10 -13.22
N GLY A 31 -9.49 -11.88 -13.16
CA GLY A 31 -8.67 -12.18 -11.99
C GLY A 31 -8.72 -11.13 -10.88
N PHE A 32 -9.37 -9.97 -11.06
CA PHE A 32 -9.49 -8.91 -10.06
C PHE A 32 -10.94 -8.71 -9.61
N VAL A 33 -11.16 -8.60 -8.28
CA VAL A 33 -12.49 -8.35 -7.68
C VAL A 33 -12.42 -7.36 -6.51
N GLY A 34 -13.56 -6.73 -6.18
CA GLY A 34 -13.74 -5.93 -4.99
C GLY A 34 -13.98 -6.79 -3.75
N ALA A 35 -13.20 -6.57 -2.68
CA ALA A 35 -13.30 -7.33 -1.42
C ALA A 35 -14.34 -6.77 -0.44
N GLY A 36 -14.99 -5.65 -0.76
CA GLY A 36 -16.00 -5.03 0.11
C GLY A 36 -15.49 -3.80 0.85
N ASN A 37 -16.32 -3.34 1.79
CA ASN A 37 -16.05 -2.12 2.56
C ASN A 37 -16.63 -2.26 3.99
N VAL A 38 -15.78 -2.60 4.94
CA VAL A 38 -16.16 -2.77 6.35
C VAL A 38 -16.54 -1.45 7.02
N LEU A 39 -16.08 -0.31 6.47
CA LEU A 39 -16.34 1.01 7.05
C LEU A 39 -17.78 1.49 6.82
N SER A 40 -18.42 1.11 5.73
CA SER A 40 -19.79 1.54 5.43
C SER A 40 -20.80 0.38 5.35
N ARG A 41 -20.31 -0.83 5.08
CA ARG A 41 -21.13 -2.05 4.91
C ARG A 41 -20.44 -3.26 5.53
N PRO A 42 -20.28 -3.28 6.86
CA PRO A 42 -19.58 -4.36 7.56
C PRO A 42 -20.20 -5.74 7.27
N ASP A 43 -21.54 -5.83 7.18
CA ASP A 43 -22.25 -7.07 6.95
C ASP A 43 -21.99 -7.69 5.55
N GLU A 44 -21.60 -6.87 4.57
CA GLU A 44 -21.29 -7.34 3.21
C GLU A 44 -19.83 -7.79 3.05
N ALA A 45 -18.91 -7.28 3.87
CA ALA A 45 -17.48 -7.49 3.68
C ALA A 45 -17.09 -8.97 3.87
N GLY A 46 -17.55 -9.63 4.92
CA GLY A 46 -17.30 -11.04 5.17
C GLY A 46 -17.81 -11.96 4.06
N PRO A 47 -19.09 -11.88 3.65
CA PRO A 47 -19.62 -12.63 2.51
C PRO A 47 -18.86 -12.40 1.19
N ARG A 48 -18.39 -11.19 0.92
CA ARG A 48 -17.57 -10.88 -0.27
C ARG A 48 -16.21 -11.56 -0.22
N LEU A 49 -15.53 -11.54 0.91
CA LEU A 49 -14.27 -12.26 1.11
C LEU A 49 -14.46 -13.77 0.96
N GLN A 50 -15.54 -14.34 1.52
CA GLN A 50 -15.89 -15.76 1.33
C GLN A 50 -16.15 -16.12 -0.14
N ALA A 51 -16.78 -15.22 -0.90
CA ALA A 51 -16.98 -15.41 -2.33
C ALA A 51 -15.65 -15.41 -3.11
N ILE A 52 -14.65 -14.64 -2.65
CA ILE A 52 -13.27 -14.65 -3.19
C ILE A 52 -12.62 -16.00 -2.92
N ALA A 53 -12.66 -16.48 -1.66
CA ALA A 53 -12.08 -17.77 -1.27
C ALA A 53 -12.59 -18.95 -2.12
N ARG A 54 -13.85 -18.88 -2.58
CA ARG A 54 -14.49 -19.93 -3.40
C ARG A 54 -14.22 -19.83 -4.89
N LYS A 55 -13.49 -18.80 -5.37
CA LYS A 55 -13.25 -18.54 -6.79
C LYS A 55 -11.77 -18.67 -7.16
N PRO A 56 -11.26 -19.84 -7.57
CA PRO A 56 -9.86 -20.03 -7.90
C PRO A 56 -9.33 -19.14 -9.04
N ALA A 57 -10.23 -18.58 -9.85
CA ALA A 57 -9.86 -17.64 -10.90
C ALA A 57 -9.46 -16.25 -10.37
N VAL A 58 -9.84 -15.92 -9.12
CA VAL A 58 -9.47 -14.63 -8.52
C VAL A 58 -8.00 -14.66 -8.12
N ARG A 59 -7.24 -13.75 -8.70
CA ARG A 59 -5.79 -13.59 -8.52
C ARG A 59 -5.44 -12.39 -7.66
N ALA A 60 -6.32 -11.38 -7.63
CA ALA A 60 -6.16 -10.19 -6.82
C ALA A 60 -7.50 -9.63 -6.37
N ALA A 61 -7.50 -8.99 -5.20
CA ALA A 61 -8.65 -8.29 -4.67
C ALA A 61 -8.23 -7.02 -3.94
N SER A 62 -9.15 -6.07 -3.80
CA SER A 62 -8.95 -4.84 -3.05
C SER A 62 -10.24 -4.41 -2.38
N GLY A 63 -10.17 -3.96 -1.13
CA GLY A 63 -11.31 -3.42 -0.40
C GLY A 63 -10.91 -2.72 0.88
N HIS A 64 -11.81 -1.90 1.40
CA HIS A 64 -11.69 -1.33 2.74
C HIS A 64 -12.09 -2.41 3.77
N VAL A 65 -11.22 -3.39 3.96
CA VAL A 65 -11.40 -4.48 4.90
C VAL A 65 -10.33 -4.40 5.99
N SER A 66 -10.71 -4.74 7.24
CA SER A 66 -9.73 -4.88 8.30
C SER A 66 -8.90 -6.14 8.10
N PHE A 67 -7.64 -6.11 8.55
CA PHE A 67 -6.78 -7.29 8.45
C PHE A 67 -7.37 -8.49 9.20
N GLY A 68 -7.90 -8.30 10.42
CA GLY A 68 -8.47 -9.41 11.19
C GLY A 68 -9.61 -10.13 10.48
N LEU A 69 -10.51 -9.40 9.82
CA LEU A 69 -11.56 -10.00 9.00
C LEU A 69 -10.98 -10.72 7.77
N ALA A 70 -10.00 -10.08 7.11
CA ALA A 70 -9.39 -10.63 5.91
C ALA A 70 -8.62 -11.93 6.21
N GLU A 71 -7.86 -11.97 7.30
CA GLU A 71 -7.09 -13.14 7.74
C GLU A 71 -8.00 -14.31 8.13
N GLN A 72 -9.09 -14.05 8.83
CA GLN A 72 -10.06 -15.12 9.19
C GLN A 72 -10.66 -15.82 7.96
N VAL A 73 -10.84 -15.11 6.85
CA VAL A 73 -11.53 -15.64 5.66
C VAL A 73 -10.55 -16.11 4.59
N LEU A 74 -9.39 -15.46 4.48
CA LEU A 74 -8.36 -15.68 3.47
C LEU A 74 -6.97 -15.76 4.13
N PRO A 75 -6.73 -16.74 5.03
CA PRO A 75 -5.48 -16.82 5.81
C PRO A 75 -4.23 -16.98 4.94
N ASP A 76 -4.37 -17.58 3.76
CA ASP A 76 -3.26 -17.85 2.84
C ASP A 76 -3.07 -16.73 1.80
N ALA A 77 -3.87 -15.64 1.86
CA ALA A 77 -3.72 -14.53 0.91
C ALA A 77 -2.35 -13.82 1.07
N THR A 78 -1.83 -13.35 -0.05
CA THR A 78 -0.68 -12.45 -0.06
C THR A 78 -1.16 -11.04 0.27
N PHE A 79 -0.92 -10.56 1.50
CA PHE A 79 -1.41 -9.25 1.94
C PHE A 79 -0.49 -8.12 1.50
N VAL A 80 -1.12 -7.03 1.05
CA VAL A 80 -0.47 -5.77 0.69
C VAL A 80 -1.23 -4.61 1.31
N THR A 81 -0.52 -3.58 1.78
CA THR A 81 -1.15 -2.34 2.26
C THR A 81 -0.28 -1.12 2.02
N ILE A 82 -0.92 0.05 2.06
CA ILE A 82 -0.27 1.36 1.97
C ILE A 82 -0.78 2.21 3.11
N LEU A 83 0.14 2.75 3.90
CA LEU A 83 -0.14 3.74 4.93
C LEU A 83 0.10 5.16 4.39
N ARG A 84 -0.35 6.15 5.12
CA ARG A 84 -0.10 7.56 4.83
C ARG A 84 0.20 8.31 6.12
N GLU A 85 0.96 9.41 6.02
CA GLU A 85 1.15 10.33 7.13
C GLU A 85 -0.22 10.69 7.75
N PRO A 86 -0.42 10.46 9.07
CA PRO A 86 -1.75 10.42 9.68
C PRO A 86 -2.53 11.74 9.59
N VAL A 87 -1.86 12.88 9.77
CA VAL A 87 -2.50 14.20 9.65
C VAL A 87 -2.99 14.42 8.21
N ALA A 88 -2.13 14.12 7.23
CA ALA A 88 -2.47 14.27 5.82
C ALA A 88 -3.59 13.31 5.40
N ARG A 89 -3.62 12.08 5.95
CA ARG A 89 -4.69 11.10 5.72
C ARG A 89 -6.02 11.59 6.29
N THR A 90 -6.02 11.99 7.57
CA THR A 90 -7.21 12.43 8.29
C THR A 90 -7.83 13.66 7.64
N LEU A 91 -7.03 14.68 7.36
CA LEU A 91 -7.51 15.87 6.66
C LEU A 91 -8.01 15.55 5.24
N SER A 92 -7.38 14.59 4.55
CA SER A 92 -7.87 14.14 3.25
C SER A 92 -9.24 13.46 3.34
N GLN A 93 -9.51 12.71 4.41
CA GLN A 93 -10.81 12.08 4.65
C GLN A 93 -11.84 13.12 5.07
N TYR A 94 -11.49 14.03 5.97
CA TYR A 94 -12.33 15.13 6.42
C TYR A 94 -12.86 15.97 5.25
N TYR A 95 -11.97 16.51 4.43
CA TYR A 95 -12.38 17.28 3.25
C TYR A 95 -13.18 16.46 2.24
N PHE A 96 -12.87 15.17 2.11
CA PHE A 96 -13.65 14.30 1.25
C PHE A 96 -15.09 14.14 1.74
N LEU A 97 -15.30 13.95 3.03
CA LEU A 97 -16.63 13.81 3.64
C LEU A 97 -17.42 15.10 3.60
N THR A 98 -16.80 16.22 3.99
CA THR A 98 -17.47 17.51 4.13
C THR A 98 -17.76 18.22 2.81
N GLU A 99 -16.93 18.02 1.80
CA GLU A 99 -17.12 18.66 0.49
C GLU A 99 -18.04 17.89 -0.45
N LEU A 100 -17.98 16.57 -0.46
CA LEU A 100 -18.82 15.76 -1.35
C LEU A 100 -20.23 15.61 -0.84
N GLY A 101 -20.49 15.85 0.45
CA GLY A 101 -21.81 15.77 1.09
C GLY A 101 -22.50 14.40 1.00
N ARG A 102 -21.81 13.44 0.40
CA ARG A 102 -22.22 12.03 0.33
C ARG A 102 -20.97 11.22 0.59
N GLY A 103 -20.92 10.52 1.68
CA GLY A 103 -19.72 9.87 2.22
C GLY A 103 -18.96 8.92 1.31
N GLY A 104 -19.33 8.80 0.04
CA GLY A 104 -18.59 8.05 -0.97
C GLY A 104 -18.23 6.62 -0.55
N GLY A 105 -19.02 6.01 0.35
CA GLY A 105 -18.72 4.70 0.93
C GLY A 105 -17.77 4.75 2.13
N LEU A 106 -17.49 5.90 2.72
CA LEU A 106 -16.65 6.04 3.93
C LEU A 106 -17.46 6.54 5.16
N VAL A 107 -18.78 6.73 5.04
CA VAL A 107 -19.65 7.05 6.18
C VAL A 107 -19.97 5.78 6.96
N PRO A 108 -19.76 5.77 8.27
CA PRO A 108 -20.10 4.65 9.13
C PRO A 108 -21.59 4.30 9.09
N PRO A 109 -21.96 3.04 9.35
CA PRO A 109 -23.34 2.61 9.42
C PRO A 109 -24.13 3.41 10.48
N GLY A 110 -25.34 3.82 10.14
CA GLY A 110 -26.23 4.53 11.05
C GLY A 110 -26.01 6.04 11.15
N LEU A 111 -24.98 6.58 10.48
CA LEU A 111 -24.80 8.02 10.35
C LEU A 111 -25.48 8.54 9.07
N ASP A 112 -25.87 9.83 9.13
CA ASP A 112 -26.38 10.54 7.95
C ASP A 112 -25.26 10.65 6.91
N ASP A 113 -25.60 10.42 5.64
CA ASP A 113 -24.66 10.57 4.51
C ASP A 113 -24.19 12.03 4.31
N ASP A 114 -24.85 13.01 4.94
CA ASP A 114 -24.53 14.42 4.81
C ASP A 114 -23.63 14.93 5.96
N ALA A 115 -22.34 14.86 5.75
CA ALA A 115 -21.33 15.44 6.65
C ALA A 115 -20.94 16.89 6.31
N ARG A 116 -21.68 17.55 5.42
CA ARG A 116 -21.38 18.95 5.02
C ARG A 116 -21.48 19.90 6.19
N GLY A 117 -20.49 20.78 6.29
CA GLY A 117 -20.45 21.83 7.31
C GLY A 117 -20.02 21.37 8.70
N LEU A 118 -19.75 20.06 8.91
CA LEU A 118 -19.20 19.61 10.18
C LEU A 118 -17.77 20.15 10.37
N GLY A 119 -17.48 20.59 11.60
CA GLY A 119 -16.11 20.83 12.04
C GLY A 119 -15.33 19.53 12.18
N LEU A 120 -13.99 19.59 12.19
CA LEU A 120 -13.15 18.40 12.32
C LEU A 120 -13.38 17.67 13.65
N GLU A 121 -13.47 18.41 14.75
CA GLU A 121 -13.75 17.86 16.08
C GLU A 121 -15.12 17.18 16.11
N GLU A 122 -16.15 17.86 15.63
CA GLU A 122 -17.50 17.30 15.53
C GLU A 122 -17.54 16.04 14.64
N ALA A 123 -16.74 15.99 13.57
CA ALA A 123 -16.66 14.81 12.70
C ALA A 123 -16.07 13.60 13.45
N PHE A 124 -15.12 13.79 14.37
CA PHE A 124 -14.64 12.75 15.26
C PHE A 124 -15.68 12.36 16.32
N ASP A 125 -16.23 13.34 17.03
CA ASP A 125 -17.17 13.11 18.13
C ASP A 125 -18.45 12.40 17.66
N ARG A 126 -18.90 12.68 16.45
CA ARG A 126 -20.03 11.99 15.81
C ARG A 126 -19.66 10.68 15.13
N GLY A 127 -18.39 10.27 15.14
CA GLY A 127 -17.93 9.01 14.59
C GLY A 127 -17.78 8.95 13.06
N TYR A 128 -17.85 10.10 12.34
CA TYR A 128 -17.51 10.13 10.90
C TYR A 128 -16.03 9.88 10.62
N LEU A 129 -15.18 10.24 11.57
CA LEU A 129 -13.77 9.94 11.58
C LEU A 129 -13.47 9.07 12.81
N LEU A 130 -12.57 8.14 12.66
CA LEU A 130 -12.06 7.30 13.75
C LEU A 130 -10.64 7.71 14.10
N ASP A 131 -10.36 7.79 15.40
CA ASP A 131 -9.01 7.92 15.92
C ASP A 131 -8.20 6.70 15.50
N ASP A 132 -6.94 6.92 15.11
CA ASP A 132 -5.99 5.85 14.79
C ASP A 132 -6.54 4.80 13.80
N LEU A 133 -7.24 5.25 12.75
CA LEU A 133 -7.94 4.36 11.81
C LEU A 133 -7.01 3.35 11.15
N GLN A 134 -5.77 3.72 10.81
CA GLN A 134 -4.84 2.79 10.17
C GLN A 134 -4.47 1.66 11.13
N THR A 135 -4.20 2.00 12.38
CA THR A 135 -3.94 1.04 13.45
C THR A 135 -5.15 0.14 13.68
N ARG A 136 -6.37 0.68 13.77
CA ARG A 136 -7.62 -0.09 13.90
C ARG A 136 -7.81 -1.12 12.80
N MET A 137 -7.50 -0.74 11.58
CA MET A 137 -7.65 -1.65 10.43
C MET A 137 -6.54 -2.71 10.34
N LEU A 138 -5.41 -2.53 11.02
CA LEU A 138 -4.22 -3.38 10.88
C LEU A 138 -3.86 -4.19 12.15
N CYS A 139 -4.40 -3.86 13.33
CA CYS A 139 -4.04 -4.52 14.60
C CYS A 139 -4.75 -5.87 14.86
N GLY A 140 -5.42 -6.43 13.87
CA GLY A 140 -6.10 -7.73 13.98
C GLY A 140 -7.57 -7.65 14.40
N LEU A 141 -8.16 -6.46 14.56
CA LEU A 141 -9.59 -6.29 14.77
C LEU A 141 -10.38 -6.75 13.55
N VAL A 142 -11.54 -7.38 13.79
CA VAL A 142 -12.49 -7.75 12.74
C VAL A 142 -13.25 -6.52 12.26
N SER A 143 -13.66 -5.69 13.17
CA SER A 143 -14.29 -4.40 12.90
C SER A 143 -13.41 -3.24 13.37
N PRO A 144 -13.21 -2.18 12.57
CA PRO A 144 -12.47 -1.00 13.01
C PRO A 144 -13.22 -0.17 14.06
N TYR A 145 -14.48 -0.50 14.32
CA TYR A 145 -15.32 0.14 15.34
C TYR A 145 -15.21 -0.51 16.71
N ASP A 146 -14.57 -1.69 16.81
CA ASP A 146 -14.32 -2.35 18.08
C ASP A 146 -13.32 -1.54 18.92
N ASP A 147 -13.29 -1.78 20.25
CA ASP A 147 -12.36 -1.13 21.14
C ASP A 147 -10.91 -1.48 20.79
N LEU A 148 -10.05 -0.46 20.78
CA LEU A 148 -8.62 -0.67 20.57
C LEU A 148 -8.00 -1.37 21.78
N PRO A 149 -7.31 -2.50 21.60
CA PRO A 149 -6.53 -3.10 22.67
C PRO A 149 -5.35 -2.19 23.07
N ALA A 150 -4.93 -2.27 24.33
CA ALA A 150 -3.84 -1.43 24.83
C ALA A 150 -2.51 -1.62 24.08
N ASP A 151 -2.31 -2.78 23.47
CA ASP A 151 -1.14 -3.15 22.67
C ASP A 151 -1.38 -3.04 21.13
N ALA A 152 -2.40 -2.27 20.71
CA ALA A 152 -2.84 -2.22 19.32
C ALA A 152 -1.71 -1.88 18.33
N VAL A 153 -0.86 -0.91 18.64
CA VAL A 153 0.22 -0.51 17.73
C VAL A 153 1.29 -1.59 17.62
N GLU A 154 1.64 -2.27 18.69
CA GLU A 154 2.62 -3.37 18.68
C GLU A 154 2.08 -4.58 17.92
N ARG A 155 0.80 -4.90 18.10
CA ARG A 155 0.11 -5.91 17.28
C ARG A 155 0.16 -5.55 15.80
N ALA A 156 -0.18 -4.30 15.45
CA ALA A 156 -0.16 -3.86 14.06
C ALA A 156 1.26 -3.93 13.45
N LYS A 157 2.31 -3.55 14.19
CA LYS A 157 3.70 -3.69 13.74
C LYS A 157 4.08 -5.15 13.49
N THR A 158 3.74 -6.04 14.44
CA THR A 158 3.98 -7.49 14.29
C THR A 158 3.26 -8.03 13.05
N ILE A 159 1.99 -7.71 12.89
CA ILE A 159 1.18 -8.11 11.74
C ILE A 159 1.78 -7.59 10.43
N LEU A 160 2.17 -6.32 10.37
CA LEU A 160 2.80 -5.74 9.17
C LEU A 160 4.11 -6.45 8.81
N ARG A 161 4.91 -6.83 9.79
CA ARG A 161 6.19 -7.52 9.56
C ARG A 161 5.99 -8.97 9.14
N GLU A 162 5.10 -9.71 9.77
CA GLU A 162 4.99 -11.15 9.63
C GLU A 162 3.96 -11.60 8.60
N ARG A 163 2.89 -10.83 8.42
CA ARG A 163 1.75 -11.24 7.59
C ARG A 163 1.63 -10.48 6.28
N PHE A 164 2.17 -9.27 6.17
CA PHE A 164 2.12 -8.52 4.93
C PHE A 164 3.36 -8.76 4.09
N ALA A 165 3.19 -9.30 2.88
CA ALA A 165 4.28 -9.45 1.93
C ALA A 165 4.83 -8.09 1.48
N HIS A 166 3.94 -7.09 1.31
CA HIS A 166 4.33 -5.76 0.88
C HIS A 166 3.62 -4.69 1.70
N VAL A 167 4.41 -3.79 2.28
CA VAL A 167 3.95 -2.61 3.03
C VAL A 167 4.61 -1.39 2.41
N GLY A 168 3.83 -0.34 2.15
CA GLY A 168 4.35 0.92 1.65
C GLY A 168 3.75 2.12 2.34
N THR A 169 4.25 3.29 1.99
CA THR A 169 3.65 4.56 2.38
C THR A 169 3.32 5.40 1.14
N THR A 170 2.30 6.25 1.25
CA THR A 170 1.91 7.14 0.14
C THR A 170 3.07 8.04 -0.30
N GLU A 171 3.91 8.44 0.66
CA GLU A 171 5.06 9.31 0.45
C GLU A 171 6.21 8.63 -0.29
N ARG A 172 6.22 7.29 -0.30
CA ARG A 172 7.22 6.43 -0.96
C ARG A 172 6.55 5.42 -1.91
N PHE A 173 5.46 5.84 -2.54
CA PHE A 173 4.64 4.97 -3.39
C PHE A 173 5.42 4.35 -4.55
N ASP A 174 6.30 5.13 -5.20
CA ASP A 174 7.11 4.65 -6.32
C ASP A 174 8.09 3.53 -5.89
N GLU A 175 8.61 3.60 -4.66
CA GLU A 175 9.47 2.56 -4.10
C GLU A 175 8.69 1.27 -3.83
N LEU A 176 7.47 1.39 -3.29
CA LEU A 176 6.57 0.24 -3.17
C LEU A 176 6.27 -0.40 -4.52
N LEU A 177 5.98 0.41 -5.54
CA LEU A 177 5.72 -0.12 -6.89
C LEU A 177 6.93 -0.84 -7.48
N ALA A 178 8.15 -0.34 -7.26
CA ALA A 178 9.37 -1.00 -7.70
C ALA A 178 9.50 -2.39 -7.07
N VAL A 179 9.29 -2.50 -5.75
CA VAL A 179 9.31 -3.79 -5.03
C VAL A 179 8.20 -4.73 -5.54
N LEU A 180 6.98 -4.22 -5.76
CA LEU A 180 5.88 -5.02 -6.29
C LEU A 180 6.14 -5.52 -7.72
N ASN A 181 6.70 -4.67 -8.59
CA ASN A 181 7.04 -5.03 -9.96
C ASN A 181 8.07 -6.18 -9.99
N LEU A 182 9.09 -6.10 -9.15
CA LEU A 182 10.10 -7.16 -9.00
C LEU A 182 9.48 -8.46 -8.47
N ALA A 183 8.75 -8.38 -7.36
CA ALA A 183 8.19 -9.55 -6.68
C ALA A 183 7.10 -10.28 -7.49
N LEU A 184 6.30 -9.53 -8.26
CA LEU A 184 5.17 -10.05 -9.02
C LEU A 184 5.48 -10.25 -10.51
N GLY A 185 6.67 -9.86 -10.97
CA GLY A 185 7.08 -9.93 -12.37
C GLY A 185 6.25 -9.01 -13.27
N TRP A 186 5.76 -7.89 -12.74
CA TRP A 186 5.01 -6.92 -13.53
C TRP A 186 5.94 -6.08 -14.40
N PRO A 187 5.55 -5.76 -15.64
CA PRO A 187 6.28 -4.77 -16.42
C PRO A 187 6.14 -3.41 -15.73
N THR A 188 7.19 -2.58 -15.82
CA THR A 188 7.14 -1.21 -15.33
C THR A 188 5.98 -0.46 -15.99
N THR A 189 5.01 -0.05 -15.19
CA THR A 189 3.81 0.63 -15.67
C THR A 189 3.84 2.07 -15.17
N ALA A 190 3.79 3.04 -16.08
CA ALA A 190 3.56 4.43 -15.71
C ALA A 190 2.18 4.55 -15.05
N HIS A 191 2.11 5.24 -13.94
CA HIS A 191 0.86 5.51 -13.23
C HIS A 191 0.71 7.01 -13.00
N GLU A 192 -0.53 7.46 -13.09
CA GLU A 192 -0.90 8.80 -12.64
C GLU A 192 -1.64 8.67 -11.30
N PRO A 193 -1.52 9.64 -10.39
CA PRO A 193 -2.31 9.67 -9.17
C PRO A 193 -3.80 9.58 -9.53
N ALA A 194 -4.49 8.54 -9.05
CA ALA A 194 -5.88 8.28 -9.45
C ALA A 194 -6.85 9.39 -9.02
N ARG A 195 -6.50 10.15 -8.00
CA ARG A 195 -7.32 11.28 -7.49
C ARG A 195 -6.48 12.26 -6.69
N GLU A 196 -6.39 13.47 -7.17
CA GLU A 196 -6.10 14.65 -6.34
C GLU A 196 -7.43 15.34 -6.02
N ASN A 197 -7.61 15.80 -4.78
CA ASN A 197 -8.76 16.61 -4.46
C ASN A 197 -8.46 18.08 -4.79
N PRO A 198 -8.99 18.61 -5.92
CA PRO A 198 -8.68 19.98 -6.36
C PRO A 198 -9.29 21.05 -5.41
N ARG A 199 -10.20 20.63 -4.51
CA ARG A 199 -10.87 21.54 -3.55
C ARG A 199 -10.20 21.57 -2.18
N ARG A 200 -9.12 20.80 -2.00
CA ARG A 200 -8.36 20.86 -0.74
C ARG A 200 -7.75 22.25 -0.61
N PRO A 201 -7.96 22.96 0.53
CA PRO A 201 -7.33 24.24 0.77
C PRO A 201 -5.80 24.16 0.62
N ALA A 202 -5.21 25.17 -0.02
CA ALA A 202 -3.75 25.25 -0.16
C ALA A 202 -3.09 25.35 1.23
N GLU A 203 -3.73 26.05 2.16
CA GLU A 203 -3.30 26.15 3.54
C GLU A 203 -4.34 25.55 4.47
N VAL A 204 -3.91 24.67 5.36
CA VAL A 204 -4.74 24.06 6.40
C VAL A 204 -4.43 24.76 7.72
N PRO A 205 -5.45 25.28 8.42
CA PRO A 205 -5.28 25.90 9.73
C PRO A 205 -4.52 24.99 10.70
N GLU A 206 -3.60 25.58 11.47
CA GLU A 206 -2.74 24.84 12.40
C GLU A 206 -3.56 24.08 13.46
N GLN A 207 -4.68 24.66 13.90
CA GLN A 207 -5.59 24.02 14.86
C GLN A 207 -6.15 22.69 14.33
N LEU A 208 -6.49 22.61 13.04
CA LEU A 208 -6.94 21.35 12.43
C LEU A 208 -5.82 20.34 12.30
N ARG A 209 -4.59 20.79 12.06
CA ARG A 209 -3.40 19.91 12.05
C ARG A 209 -3.11 19.36 13.44
N ALA A 210 -3.14 20.21 14.46
CA ALA A 210 -2.90 19.83 15.84
C ALA A 210 -3.93 18.79 16.32
N LEU A 211 -5.23 19.04 16.08
CA LEU A 211 -6.30 18.11 16.42
C LEU A 211 -6.15 16.78 15.67
N ALA A 212 -5.87 16.81 14.37
CA ALA A 212 -5.63 15.59 13.60
C ALA A 212 -4.40 14.80 14.11
N ALA A 213 -3.35 15.48 14.57
CA ALA A 213 -2.17 14.85 15.15
C ALA A 213 -2.46 14.22 16.52
N GLU A 214 -3.24 14.90 17.36
CA GLU A 214 -3.67 14.42 18.68
C GLU A 214 -4.50 13.12 18.56
N ARG A 215 -5.46 13.10 17.64
CA ARG A 215 -6.36 11.98 17.39
C ARG A 215 -5.75 10.79 16.65
N ASN A 216 -4.46 10.85 16.27
CA ASN A 216 -3.78 9.80 15.48
C ASN A 216 -2.36 9.51 16.01
N GLY A 217 -2.22 9.38 17.32
CA GLY A 217 -0.93 9.12 17.98
C GLY A 217 -0.35 7.76 17.62
N LEU A 218 -1.17 6.70 17.65
CA LEU A 218 -0.77 5.33 17.30
C LEU A 218 -0.48 5.20 15.80
N ASP A 219 -1.31 5.83 14.98
CA ASP A 219 -1.09 5.86 13.52
C ASP A 219 0.25 6.49 13.13
N ARG A 220 0.70 7.52 13.87
CA ARG A 220 2.01 8.16 13.63
C ARG A 220 3.16 7.20 13.87
N GLU A 221 3.08 6.43 14.93
CA GLU A 221 4.09 5.42 15.27
C GLU A 221 4.09 4.28 14.24
N LEU A 222 2.90 3.79 13.88
CA LEU A 222 2.73 2.74 12.88
C LEU A 222 3.21 3.17 11.49
N HIS A 223 2.94 4.43 11.09
CA HIS A 223 3.40 4.97 9.81
C HIS A 223 4.95 5.07 9.74
N ALA A 224 5.60 5.50 10.84
CA ALA A 224 7.05 5.52 10.91
C ALA A 224 7.63 4.12 10.72
N PHE A 225 7.09 3.13 11.45
CA PHE A 225 7.47 1.71 11.32
C PHE A 225 7.26 1.18 9.89
N ALA A 226 6.14 1.50 9.24
CA ALA A 226 5.88 1.09 7.85
C ALA A 226 6.90 1.69 6.87
N GLY A 227 7.36 2.91 7.11
CA GLY A 227 8.42 3.55 6.34
C GLY A 227 9.77 2.85 6.48
N ASP A 228 10.13 2.42 7.71
CA ASP A 228 11.35 1.67 7.98
C ASP A 228 11.27 0.26 7.36
N LEU A 229 10.14 -0.44 7.52
CA LEU A 229 9.90 -1.75 6.92
C LEU A 229 9.97 -1.73 5.39
N LEU A 230 9.48 -0.66 4.75
CA LEU A 230 9.64 -0.48 3.31
C LEU A 230 11.11 -0.29 2.94
N ALA A 231 11.88 0.48 3.73
CA ALA A 231 13.31 0.68 3.50
C ALA A 231 14.08 -0.64 3.57
N GLU A 232 13.84 -1.45 4.61
CA GLU A 232 14.43 -2.79 4.76
C GLU A 232 14.15 -3.66 3.51
N ARG A 233 12.92 -3.67 3.01
CA ARG A 233 12.52 -4.49 1.85
C ARG A 233 13.09 -3.97 0.52
N VAL A 234 13.23 -2.67 0.38
CA VAL A 234 13.88 -2.07 -0.79
C VAL A 234 15.36 -2.43 -0.81
N ASP A 235 16.03 -2.35 0.34
CA ASP A 235 17.45 -2.72 0.46
C ASP A 235 17.66 -4.20 0.14
N ALA A 236 16.81 -5.10 0.68
CA ALA A 236 16.85 -6.53 0.37
C ALA A 236 16.59 -6.82 -1.12
N ALA A 237 15.60 -6.16 -1.75
CA ALA A 237 15.33 -6.33 -3.18
C ALA A 237 16.51 -5.89 -4.06
N VAL A 238 17.26 -4.87 -3.64
CA VAL A 238 18.48 -4.44 -4.35
C VAL A 238 19.62 -5.44 -4.19
N GLU A 239 19.76 -6.06 -3.01
CA GLU A 239 20.76 -7.11 -2.76
C GLU A 239 20.45 -8.37 -3.57
N ASP A 240 19.19 -8.81 -3.61
CA ASP A 240 18.75 -9.97 -4.41
C ASP A 240 18.97 -9.75 -5.91
N GLU A 241 18.70 -8.56 -6.44
CA GLU A 241 18.94 -8.23 -7.84
C GLU A 241 20.45 -8.23 -8.16
N ALA A 242 21.28 -7.71 -7.27
CA ALA A 242 22.73 -7.74 -7.40
C ALA A 242 23.27 -9.18 -7.38
N ALA A 243 22.72 -10.06 -6.53
CA ALA A 243 23.05 -11.47 -6.46
C ALA A 243 22.67 -12.20 -7.75
N VAL A 244 21.47 -11.97 -8.28
CA VAL A 244 20.99 -12.53 -9.56
C VAL A 244 21.86 -12.09 -10.73
N ILE A 245 22.26 -10.81 -10.78
CA ILE A 245 23.16 -10.28 -11.83
C ILE A 245 24.54 -10.90 -11.70
N ALA A 246 25.07 -11.05 -10.47
CA ALA A 246 26.37 -11.66 -10.21
C ALA A 246 26.37 -13.13 -10.64
N GLU A 247 25.34 -13.91 -10.30
CA GLU A 247 25.18 -15.31 -10.69
C GLU A 247 25.06 -15.47 -12.21
N ALA A 248 24.24 -14.63 -12.86
CA ALA A 248 24.11 -14.62 -14.31
C ALA A 248 25.45 -14.28 -15.00
N THR A 249 26.21 -13.33 -14.46
CA THR A 249 27.52 -12.94 -14.97
C THR A 249 28.54 -14.07 -14.81
N ALA A 250 28.56 -14.76 -13.66
CA ALA A 250 29.42 -15.92 -13.42
C ALA A 250 29.11 -17.05 -14.40
N ARG A 251 27.86 -17.44 -14.59
CA ARG A 251 27.42 -18.43 -15.57
C ARG A 251 27.79 -18.07 -16.99
N TRP A 252 27.74 -16.79 -17.37
CA TRP A 252 28.18 -16.29 -18.67
C TRP A 252 29.70 -16.41 -18.84
N SER A 253 30.49 -16.13 -17.81
CA SER A 253 31.92 -16.26 -17.82
C SER A 253 32.34 -17.72 -17.96
N GLU A 254 31.73 -18.62 -17.20
CA GLU A 254 31.95 -20.08 -17.28
C GLU A 254 31.57 -20.64 -18.67
N ALA A 255 30.42 -20.23 -19.21
CA ALA A 255 30.00 -20.65 -20.55
C ALA A 255 30.92 -20.11 -21.65
N ARG A 256 31.50 -18.92 -21.47
CA ARG A 256 32.46 -18.34 -22.40
C ARG A 256 33.82 -19.02 -22.37
N GLU A 257 34.27 -19.49 -21.21
CA GLU A 257 35.52 -20.26 -21.03
C GLU A 257 35.38 -21.70 -21.54
N ALA A 258 34.16 -22.28 -21.50
CA ALA A 258 33.87 -23.64 -21.92
C ALA A 258 33.55 -23.79 -23.42
N SER A 259 33.43 -22.71 -24.19
CA SER A 259 32.95 -22.74 -25.56
C SER A 259 34.08 -22.47 -26.56
N GLU A 260 34.30 -23.42 -27.51
CA GLU A 260 34.87 -23.07 -28.84
C GLU A 260 33.94 -22.04 -29.54
N PRO A 261 34.46 -21.20 -30.43
CA PRO A 261 33.73 -19.99 -30.91
C PRO A 261 32.49 -20.36 -31.70
N VAL A 262 31.35 -20.46 -31.00
CA VAL A 262 30.04 -20.53 -31.61
C VAL A 262 29.59 -19.09 -31.94
N ARG A 263 29.22 -18.89 -33.21
CA ARG A 263 28.67 -17.62 -33.68
C ARG A 263 27.54 -17.15 -32.77
N SER A 264 27.73 -15.97 -32.21
CA SER A 264 26.77 -15.31 -31.27
C SER A 264 25.33 -15.39 -31.79
N PRO A 265 24.38 -15.92 -31.00
CA PRO A 265 22.98 -15.61 -31.25
C PRO A 265 22.80 -14.09 -31.06
N THR A 266 22.05 -13.48 -31.93
CA THR A 266 21.65 -12.06 -31.81
C THR A 266 21.10 -11.82 -30.41
N PRO A 267 21.63 -10.85 -29.65
CA PRO A 267 21.15 -10.56 -28.31
C PRO A 267 19.64 -10.31 -28.37
N ASP A 268 18.88 -10.92 -27.45
CA ASP A 268 17.46 -10.62 -27.35
C ASP A 268 17.32 -9.15 -26.90
N VAL A 269 16.95 -8.30 -27.83
CA VAL A 269 16.79 -6.85 -27.65
C VAL A 269 15.87 -6.52 -26.46
N ARG A 270 15.02 -7.46 -26.04
CA ARG A 270 14.16 -7.32 -24.86
C ARG A 270 14.94 -7.44 -23.55
N VAL A 271 15.93 -8.35 -23.51
CA VAL A 271 16.78 -8.55 -22.30
C VAL A 271 17.74 -7.37 -22.13
N GLU A 272 18.35 -6.87 -23.23
CA GLU A 272 19.19 -5.67 -23.16
C GLU A 272 18.42 -4.43 -22.72
N ARG A 273 17.18 -4.27 -23.22
CA ARG A 273 16.32 -3.14 -22.88
C ARG A 273 15.87 -3.19 -21.41
N ALA A 274 15.53 -4.37 -20.90
CA ALA A 274 15.20 -4.58 -19.50
C ALA A 274 16.41 -4.31 -18.58
N LEU A 275 17.61 -4.73 -18.99
CA LEU A 275 18.85 -4.50 -18.25
C LEU A 275 19.23 -3.01 -18.19
N GLU A 276 19.08 -2.27 -19.29
CA GLU A 276 19.33 -0.83 -19.34
C GLU A 276 18.29 -0.03 -18.54
N GLU A 277 17.06 -0.49 -18.53
CA GLU A 277 15.99 0.12 -17.74
C GLU A 277 16.21 -0.11 -16.23
N ALA A 278 16.58 -1.33 -15.83
CA ALA A 278 16.97 -1.66 -14.47
C ALA A 278 18.18 -0.83 -13.99
N LYS A 279 19.20 -0.63 -14.83
CA LYS A 279 20.36 0.23 -14.54
C LYS A 279 19.95 1.70 -14.32
N ARG A 280 19.01 2.24 -15.11
CA ARG A 280 18.48 3.61 -14.99
C ARG A 280 17.71 3.80 -13.69
N VAL A 281 16.82 2.87 -13.36
CA VAL A 281 16.03 2.87 -12.11
C VAL A 281 16.97 2.81 -10.90
N ARG A 282 18.00 1.94 -10.93
CA ARG A 282 19.03 1.83 -9.89
C ARG A 282 19.81 3.14 -9.73
N ALA A 283 20.25 3.77 -10.82
CA ALA A 283 21.01 5.02 -10.77
C ALA A 283 20.18 6.16 -10.17
N ALA A 284 18.91 6.28 -10.55
CA ALA A 284 17.97 7.27 -10.00
C ALA A 284 17.70 7.03 -8.50
N PHE A 285 17.57 5.77 -8.08
CA PHE A 285 17.36 5.37 -6.70
C PHE A 285 18.56 5.68 -5.81
N VAL A 286 19.78 5.32 -6.24
CA VAL A 286 21.03 5.61 -5.52
C VAL A 286 21.23 7.11 -5.35
N GLU A 287 21.00 7.90 -6.39
CA GLU A 287 21.13 9.36 -6.35
C GLU A 287 20.08 10.01 -5.42
N ARG A 288 18.85 9.52 -5.42
CA ARG A 288 17.77 9.98 -4.52
C ARG A 288 18.11 9.71 -3.05
N ASN A 289 18.60 8.49 -2.73
CA ASN A 289 19.02 8.12 -1.37
C ASN A 289 20.25 8.92 -0.92
N ARG A 290 21.19 9.19 -1.82
CA ARG A 290 22.33 10.07 -1.53
C ARG A 290 21.88 11.49 -1.18
N ARG A 291 20.92 12.05 -1.93
CA ARG A 291 20.35 13.38 -1.65
C ARG A 291 19.58 13.41 -0.33
N ALA A 292 18.83 12.33 -0.01
CA ALA A 292 18.13 12.20 1.26
C ALA A 292 19.08 12.11 2.46
N LYS A 293 20.18 11.35 2.36
CA LYS A 293 21.25 11.29 3.38
C LYS A 293 21.92 12.66 3.60
N VAL A 294 22.23 13.37 2.54
CA VAL A 294 22.83 14.72 2.62
C VAL A 294 21.86 15.72 3.26
N LYS A 295 20.56 15.63 2.96
CA LYS A 295 19.54 16.50 3.55
C LYS A 295 19.32 16.22 5.04
N ARG A 296 19.43 14.96 5.47
CA ARG A 296 19.38 14.57 6.90
C ARG A 296 20.63 15.02 7.67
N ALA A 297 21.82 14.94 7.05
CA ALA A 297 23.08 15.38 7.66
C ALA A 297 23.16 16.91 7.83
N ARG A 298 22.48 17.71 6.98
CA ARG A 298 22.43 19.18 7.08
C ARG A 298 21.38 19.69 8.09
N LYS A 299 20.51 18.81 8.62
CA LYS A 299 19.49 19.15 9.62
C LYS A 299 19.89 18.76 11.04
N ARG A 300 21.06 18.11 11.21
CA ARG A 300 21.74 17.89 12.48
C ARG A 300 22.87 18.92 12.64
#